data_90e823b270567117e47f40045adac9fa
#
_entry.id   90e823b270567117e47f40045adac9fa
#
_cell.length_a   1.000
_cell.length_b   1.000
_cell.length_c   1.000
_cell.angle_alpha   90.00
_cell.angle_beta   90.00
_cell.angle_gamma   90.00
#
_symmetry.space_group_name_H-M   'P 1'
#
loop_
_entity.id
_entity.type
_entity.pdbx_description
1 polymer ?
#
loop_
_entity_poly.entity_id
_entity_poly.type
_entity_poly.pdbx_seq_one_letter_code
_entity_poly.pdbx_strand_id
1 'polypeptide(L)'
;MSKPVILCVDDEKVILESLKTQLQLAFGNAYLYEVAEDANDALEVINELSEESISILLIVSDWLMPGMKGDEFLIRVHQQFPTIIKVMLTGQADESAIERVKQQANLHCCLFKPWSEEELVETIKSGLSKL
;
A
#
# COMPACT_ATOMS: atom_id res chain seq x y z
N MET A 1 -15.10 3.00 -18.24
CA MET A 1 -14.34 2.07 -17.38
C MET A 1 -13.53 2.83 -16.36
N SER A 2 -13.56 2.37 -15.12
CA SER A 2 -12.82 3.02 -14.06
C SER A 2 -11.34 2.70 -14.14
N LYS A 3 -10.50 3.68 -13.80
CA LYS A 3 -9.07 3.46 -13.68
C LYS A 3 -8.78 2.59 -12.45
N PRO A 4 -7.77 1.74 -12.50
CA PRO A 4 -7.37 0.99 -11.30
C PRO A 4 -6.72 1.89 -10.26
N VAL A 5 -6.70 1.41 -9.03
CA VAL A 5 -6.32 2.20 -7.85
C VAL A 5 -4.99 1.73 -7.26
N ILE A 6 -4.19 2.69 -6.85
CA ILE A 6 -3.07 2.48 -5.92
C ILE A 6 -3.50 3.13 -4.60
N LEU A 7 -3.54 2.35 -3.52
CA LEU A 7 -3.97 2.81 -2.20
C LEU A 7 -2.76 3.02 -1.30
N CYS A 8 -2.70 4.19 -0.66
CA CYS A 8 -1.64 4.52 0.30
C CYS A 8 -2.25 4.66 1.69
N VAL A 9 -1.66 4.02 2.69
CA VAL A 9 -2.15 4.00 4.06
C VAL A 9 -1.03 4.44 5.01
N ASP A 10 -1.24 5.52 5.74
CA ASP A 10 -0.29 6.05 6.72
C ASP A 10 -1.04 7.00 7.64
N ASP A 11 -0.72 7.02 8.94
CA ASP A 11 -1.37 7.91 9.88
C ASP A 11 -0.84 9.35 9.82
N GLU A 12 0.25 9.57 9.09
CA GLU A 12 0.81 10.90 8.89
C GLU A 12 0.38 11.47 7.53
N LYS A 13 -0.39 12.56 7.55
CA LYS A 13 -0.88 13.19 6.31
C LYS A 13 0.24 13.66 5.39
N VAL A 14 1.35 14.14 5.97
CA VAL A 14 2.52 14.57 5.20
C VAL A 14 3.08 13.41 4.37
N ILE A 15 3.13 12.22 4.94
CA ILE A 15 3.59 11.03 4.24
C ILE A 15 2.63 10.67 3.10
N LEU A 16 1.32 10.70 3.35
CA LEU A 16 0.31 10.43 2.32
C LEU A 16 0.42 11.40 1.15
N GLU A 17 0.59 12.69 1.43
CA GLU A 17 0.75 13.70 0.40
C GLU A 17 2.01 13.49 -0.42
N SER A 18 3.12 13.14 0.24
CA SER A 18 4.39 12.82 -0.41
C SER A 18 4.26 11.64 -1.35
N LEU A 19 3.67 10.54 -0.86
CA LEU A 19 3.43 9.34 -1.66
C LEU A 19 2.59 9.66 -2.89
N LYS A 20 1.46 10.32 -2.68
CA LYS A 20 0.53 10.64 -3.76
C LYS A 20 1.18 11.53 -4.81
N THR A 21 1.88 12.57 -4.39
CA THR A 21 2.57 13.49 -5.30
C THR A 21 3.62 12.75 -6.14
N GLN A 22 4.45 11.94 -5.50
CA GLN A 22 5.51 11.20 -6.19
C GLN A 22 4.94 10.18 -7.18
N LEU A 23 3.86 9.50 -6.80
CA LEU A 23 3.20 8.53 -7.68
C LEU A 23 2.52 9.22 -8.86
N GLN A 24 1.86 10.36 -8.64
CA GLN A 24 1.23 11.12 -9.71
C GLN A 24 2.27 11.63 -10.71
N LEU A 25 3.41 12.10 -10.24
CA LEU A 25 4.50 12.57 -11.11
C LEU A 25 5.08 11.43 -11.95
N ALA A 26 5.19 10.23 -11.36
CA ALA A 26 5.79 9.08 -12.04
C ALA A 26 4.85 8.39 -13.01
N PHE A 27 3.58 8.22 -12.64
CA PHE A 27 2.61 7.39 -13.37
C PHE A 27 1.46 8.18 -13.98
N GLY A 28 1.33 9.46 -13.66
CA GLY A 28 0.32 10.34 -14.26
C GLY A 28 -1.11 9.87 -14.02
N ASN A 29 -1.92 9.92 -15.07
CA ASN A 29 -3.33 9.61 -15.01
C ASN A 29 -3.67 8.13 -15.29
N ALA A 30 -2.67 7.25 -15.30
CA ALA A 30 -2.90 5.83 -15.52
C ALA A 30 -3.67 5.17 -14.36
N TYR A 31 -3.55 5.74 -13.16
CA TYR A 31 -4.16 5.20 -11.94
C TYR A 31 -4.90 6.27 -11.18
N LEU A 32 -5.86 5.82 -10.33
CA LEU A 32 -6.40 6.65 -9.26
C LEU A 32 -5.56 6.40 -8.00
N TYR A 33 -5.33 7.45 -7.23
CA TYR A 33 -4.51 7.37 -6.02
C TYR A 33 -5.39 7.68 -4.81
N GLU A 34 -5.76 6.63 -4.08
CA GLU A 34 -6.58 6.76 -2.89
C GLU A 34 -5.70 6.72 -1.64
N VAL A 35 -6.14 7.37 -0.58
CA VAL A 35 -5.41 7.44 0.68
C VAL A 35 -6.33 7.07 1.85
N ALA A 36 -5.74 6.50 2.90
CA ALA A 36 -6.43 6.21 4.15
C ALA A 36 -5.47 6.47 5.31
N GLU A 37 -5.99 6.93 6.44
CA GLU A 37 -5.17 7.34 7.58
C GLU A 37 -4.92 6.22 8.59
N ASP A 38 -5.66 5.14 8.53
CA ASP A 38 -5.44 3.96 9.37
C ASP A 38 -5.98 2.70 8.69
N ALA A 39 -5.76 1.55 9.32
CA ALA A 39 -6.14 0.27 8.73
C ALA A 39 -7.66 0.11 8.60
N ASN A 40 -8.44 0.56 9.57
CA ASN A 40 -9.90 0.47 9.50
C ASN A 40 -10.47 1.30 8.37
N ASP A 41 -9.97 2.54 8.22
CA ASP A 41 -10.34 3.43 7.14
C ASP A 41 -9.97 2.79 5.78
N ALA A 42 -8.78 2.22 5.69
CA ALA A 42 -8.33 1.52 4.48
C ALA A 42 -9.23 0.34 4.12
N LEU A 43 -9.64 -0.46 5.11
CA LEU A 43 -10.55 -1.59 4.87
C LEU A 43 -11.91 -1.11 4.36
N GLU A 44 -12.42 0.00 4.86
CA GLU A 44 -13.66 0.60 4.35
C GLU A 44 -13.51 1.04 2.89
N VAL A 45 -12.41 1.70 2.56
CA VAL A 45 -12.11 2.11 1.18
C VAL A 45 -12.03 0.90 0.26
N ILE A 46 -11.34 -0.15 0.68
CA ILE A 46 -11.21 -1.39 -0.09
C ILE A 46 -12.59 -2.00 -0.37
N ASN A 47 -13.43 -2.08 0.65
CA ASN A 47 -14.78 -2.66 0.50
C ASN A 47 -15.65 -1.81 -0.44
N GLU A 48 -15.63 -0.48 -0.30
CA GLU A 48 -16.37 0.43 -1.17
C GLU A 48 -15.95 0.28 -2.63
N LEU A 49 -14.65 0.25 -2.88
CA LEU A 49 -14.13 0.09 -4.25
C LEU A 49 -14.49 -1.28 -4.82
N SER A 50 -14.43 -2.32 -4.00
CA SER A 50 -14.81 -3.68 -4.40
C SER A 50 -16.28 -3.73 -4.81
N GLU A 51 -17.17 -3.09 -4.04
CA GLU A 51 -18.60 -3.02 -4.36
C GLU A 51 -18.86 -2.28 -5.66
N GLU A 52 -18.05 -1.30 -5.98
CA GLU A 52 -18.14 -0.53 -7.23
C GLU A 52 -17.42 -1.21 -8.40
N SER A 53 -16.86 -2.40 -8.18
CA SER A 53 -16.07 -3.15 -9.17
C SER A 53 -14.83 -2.39 -9.66
N ILE A 54 -14.25 -1.58 -8.79
CA ILE A 54 -13.00 -0.87 -9.06
C ILE A 54 -11.85 -1.69 -8.50
N SER A 55 -10.86 -2.01 -9.34
CA SER A 55 -9.71 -2.83 -8.95
C SER A 55 -8.66 -2.03 -8.21
N ILE A 56 -8.19 -2.56 -7.09
CA ILE A 56 -7.00 -2.06 -6.42
C ILE A 56 -5.84 -2.95 -6.86
N LEU A 57 -4.82 -2.37 -7.46
CA LEU A 57 -3.67 -3.12 -7.96
C LEU A 57 -2.59 -3.29 -6.89
N LEU A 58 -2.39 -2.25 -6.08
CA LEU A 58 -1.28 -2.20 -5.17
C LEU A 58 -1.63 -1.36 -3.94
N ILE A 59 -1.15 -1.78 -2.78
CA ILE A 59 -1.28 -1.05 -1.52
C ILE A 59 0.11 -0.77 -0.96
N VAL A 60 0.35 0.49 -0.58
CA VAL A 60 1.53 0.91 0.19
C VAL A 60 1.03 1.24 1.58
N SER A 61 1.45 0.50 2.60
CA SER A 61 0.99 0.70 3.97
C SER A 61 2.13 0.91 4.94
N ASP A 62 1.98 1.91 5.79
CA ASP A 62 2.84 2.07 6.97
C ASP A 62 2.67 0.86 7.89
N TRP A 63 3.74 0.49 8.58
CA TRP A 63 3.69 -0.60 9.56
C TRP A 63 3.11 -0.13 10.90
N LEU A 64 3.65 0.97 11.44
CA LEU A 64 3.29 1.43 12.78
C LEU A 64 2.17 2.46 12.72
N MET A 65 0.95 2.00 12.92
CA MET A 65 -0.26 2.82 12.94
C MET A 65 -1.03 2.59 14.23
N PRO A 66 -1.81 3.59 14.72
CA PRO A 66 -2.69 3.37 15.86
C PRO A 66 -3.73 2.29 15.55
N GLY A 67 -4.04 1.47 16.55
CA GLY A 67 -4.96 0.36 16.37
C GLY A 67 -4.30 -0.82 15.68
N MET A 68 -4.79 -1.18 14.51
CA MET A 68 -4.24 -2.31 13.74
C MET A 68 -2.94 -1.90 13.05
N LYS A 69 -1.87 -2.65 13.28
CA LYS A 69 -0.59 -2.41 12.61
C LYS A 69 -0.63 -2.87 11.16
N GLY A 70 0.31 -2.35 10.35
CA GLY A 70 0.35 -2.62 8.92
C GLY A 70 0.55 -4.08 8.55
N ASP A 71 1.30 -4.85 9.35
CA ASP A 71 1.49 -6.28 9.10
C ASP A 71 0.16 -7.03 9.20
N GLU A 72 -0.61 -6.82 10.27
CA GLU A 72 -1.93 -7.44 10.41
C GLU A 72 -2.89 -6.97 9.30
N PHE A 73 -2.88 -5.68 9.00
CA PHE A 73 -3.70 -5.12 7.92
C PHE A 73 -3.43 -5.80 6.58
N LEU A 74 -2.16 -5.89 6.19
CA LEU A 74 -1.78 -6.49 4.90
C LEU A 74 -2.11 -7.99 4.84
N ILE A 75 -2.00 -8.70 5.96
CA ILE A 75 -2.39 -10.09 6.05
C ILE A 75 -3.90 -10.25 5.83
N ARG A 76 -4.71 -9.39 6.46
CA ARG A 76 -6.16 -9.39 6.26
C ARG A 76 -6.55 -9.10 4.82
N VAL A 77 -5.88 -8.13 4.20
CA VAL A 77 -6.09 -7.83 2.77
C VAL A 77 -5.79 -9.06 1.92
N HIS A 78 -4.68 -9.72 2.19
CA HIS A 78 -4.27 -10.91 1.42
C HIS A 78 -5.28 -12.04 1.51
N GLN A 79 -5.91 -12.22 2.66
CA GLN A 79 -6.91 -13.26 2.86
C GLN A 79 -8.13 -13.09 1.97
N GLN A 80 -8.53 -11.86 1.68
CA GLN A 80 -9.69 -11.54 0.85
C GLN A 80 -9.31 -11.19 -0.59
N PHE A 81 -8.17 -10.57 -0.78
CA PHE A 81 -7.73 -10.06 -2.09
C PHE A 81 -6.27 -10.44 -2.34
N PRO A 82 -5.98 -11.73 -2.56
CA PRO A 82 -4.60 -12.21 -2.66
C PRO A 82 -3.81 -11.67 -3.83
N THR A 83 -4.47 -11.14 -4.86
CA THR A 83 -3.79 -10.62 -6.05
C THR A 83 -3.29 -9.18 -5.89
N ILE A 84 -3.76 -8.46 -4.87
CA ILE A 84 -3.27 -7.09 -4.63
C ILE A 84 -1.80 -7.15 -4.22
N ILE A 85 -0.96 -6.35 -4.87
CA ILE A 85 0.46 -6.25 -4.54
C ILE A 85 0.60 -5.44 -3.25
N LYS A 86 1.43 -5.90 -2.31
CA LYS A 86 1.59 -5.28 -1.00
C LYS A 86 3.01 -4.77 -0.82
N VAL A 87 3.12 -3.50 -0.46
CA VAL A 87 4.38 -2.83 -0.10
C VAL A 87 4.21 -2.25 1.30
N MET A 88 5.19 -2.46 2.16
CA MET A 88 5.15 -1.92 3.52
C MET A 88 6.19 -0.82 3.69
N LEU A 89 5.80 0.26 4.36
CA LEU A 89 6.69 1.36 4.74
C LEU A 89 6.97 1.27 6.23
N THR A 90 8.20 1.49 6.65
CA THR A 90 8.51 1.50 8.07
C THR A 90 9.71 2.38 8.39
N GLY A 91 9.64 3.10 9.50
CA GLY A 91 10.77 3.86 10.03
C GLY A 91 11.64 3.04 10.98
N GLN A 92 11.10 1.95 11.50
CA GLN A 92 11.82 1.08 12.44
C GLN A 92 11.26 -0.34 12.33
N ALA A 93 11.80 -1.09 11.40
CA ALA A 93 11.28 -2.41 11.12
C ALA A 93 11.61 -3.41 12.22
N ASP A 94 10.60 -4.06 12.72
CA ASP A 94 10.74 -5.32 13.41
C ASP A 94 10.90 -6.39 12.31
N GLU A 95 12.05 -7.05 12.27
CA GLU A 95 12.31 -8.09 11.26
C GLU A 95 11.28 -9.21 11.30
N SER A 96 10.76 -9.53 12.49
CA SER A 96 9.73 -10.57 12.61
C SER A 96 8.42 -10.15 11.98
N ALA A 97 8.06 -8.88 12.05
CA ALA A 97 6.86 -8.36 11.39
C ALA A 97 7.00 -8.41 9.86
N ILE A 98 8.15 -8.03 9.34
CA ILE A 98 8.44 -8.10 7.90
C ILE A 98 8.37 -9.55 7.41
N GLU A 99 9.01 -10.46 8.12
CA GLU A 99 9.02 -11.88 7.77
C GLU A 99 7.61 -12.47 7.79
N ARG A 100 6.82 -12.08 8.79
CA ARG A 100 5.43 -12.52 8.90
C ARG A 100 4.60 -12.09 7.69
N VAL A 101 4.75 -10.85 7.24
CA VAL A 101 4.03 -10.35 6.06
C VAL A 101 4.52 -11.04 4.78
N LYS A 102 5.81 -11.30 4.67
CA LYS A 102 6.36 -12.06 3.54
C LYS A 102 5.72 -13.44 3.44
N GLN A 103 5.60 -14.14 4.56
CA GLN A 103 5.06 -15.50 4.59
C GLN A 103 3.55 -15.54 4.47
N GLN A 104 2.84 -14.63 5.13
CA GLN A 104 1.39 -14.68 5.25
C GLN A 104 0.62 -13.77 4.32
N ALA A 105 1.28 -12.80 3.70
CA ALA A 105 0.64 -11.85 2.80
C ALA A 105 1.39 -11.65 1.48
N ASN A 106 2.40 -12.46 1.23
CA ASN A 106 3.19 -12.39 0.00
C ASN A 106 3.72 -10.97 -0.26
N LEU A 107 4.34 -10.37 0.76
CA LEU A 107 4.86 -9.00 0.68
C LEU A 107 5.82 -8.86 -0.51
N HIS A 108 5.57 -7.87 -1.37
CA HIS A 108 6.45 -7.59 -2.50
C HIS A 108 7.76 -6.95 -2.06
N CYS A 109 7.65 -5.91 -1.23
CA CYS A 109 8.82 -5.15 -0.80
C CYS A 109 8.52 -4.37 0.48
N CYS A 110 9.57 -4.13 1.28
CA CYS A 110 9.52 -3.22 2.42
C CYS A 110 10.43 -2.04 2.12
N LEU A 111 9.90 -0.82 2.21
CA LEU A 111 10.67 0.41 2.07
C LEU A 111 10.87 1.05 3.43
N PHE A 112 12.07 1.57 3.66
CA PHE A 112 12.41 2.23 4.92
C PHE A 112 12.27 3.74 4.80
N LYS A 113 11.69 4.37 5.81
CA LYS A 113 11.58 5.83 5.90
C LYS A 113 12.91 6.40 6.42
N PRO A 114 13.42 7.50 5.86
CA PRO A 114 12.93 8.15 4.65
C PRO A 114 13.33 7.36 3.39
N TRP A 115 12.42 7.26 2.45
CA TRP A 115 12.71 6.65 1.14
C TRP A 115 13.10 7.73 0.14
N SER A 116 13.78 7.32 -0.94
CA SER A 116 13.98 8.21 -2.08
C SER A 116 12.82 8.03 -3.07
N GLU A 117 12.51 9.08 -3.85
CA GLU A 117 11.50 8.99 -4.90
C GLU A 117 11.85 7.87 -5.89
N GLU A 118 13.13 7.74 -6.24
CA GLU A 118 13.61 6.70 -7.12
C GLU A 118 13.30 5.29 -6.57
N GLU A 119 13.58 5.04 -5.30
CA GLU A 119 13.27 3.77 -4.65
C GLU A 119 11.78 3.46 -4.68
N LEU A 120 10.94 4.46 -4.38
CA LEU A 120 9.49 4.29 -4.41
C LEU A 120 9.03 3.91 -5.81
N VAL A 121 9.42 4.70 -6.80
CA VAL A 121 8.99 4.49 -8.20
C VAL A 121 9.42 3.11 -8.71
N GLU A 122 10.67 2.71 -8.46
CA GLU A 122 11.17 1.40 -8.87
C GLU A 122 10.43 0.26 -8.19
N THR A 123 10.14 0.41 -6.90
CA THR A 123 9.38 -0.59 -6.13
C THR A 123 7.97 -0.76 -6.69
N ILE A 124 7.29 0.35 -6.97
CA ILE A 124 5.94 0.30 -7.52
C ILE A 124 5.94 -0.29 -8.93
N LYS A 125 6.88 0.11 -9.79
CA LYS A 125 7.02 -0.46 -11.13
C LYS A 125 7.22 -1.97 -11.09
N SER A 126 8.13 -2.43 -10.23
CA SER A 126 8.40 -3.87 -10.12
C SER A 126 7.19 -4.63 -9.59
N GLY A 127 6.44 -4.04 -8.67
CA GLY A 127 5.20 -4.62 -8.17
C GLY A 127 4.14 -4.75 -9.25
N LEU A 128 3.90 -3.66 -9.98
CA LEU A 128 2.91 -3.64 -11.06
C LEU A 128 3.26 -4.61 -12.19
N SER A 129 4.54 -4.87 -12.41
CA SER A 129 4.98 -5.82 -13.45
C SER A 129 4.62 -7.27 -13.14
N LYS A 130 4.22 -7.57 -11.91
CA LYS A 130 3.78 -8.91 -11.50
C LYS A 130 2.33 -9.21 -11.84
N LEU A 131 1.58 -8.21 -12.25
CA LEU A 131 0.14 -8.34 -12.53
C LEU A 131 -0.13 -8.86 -13.93
#